data_a4b3dbbeb438b01b8e96a4241a6fe21c
#
_entry.id   a4b3dbbeb438b01b8e96a4241a6fe21c
#
_cell.length_a   1.000
_cell.length_b   1.000
_cell.length_c   1.000
_cell.angle_alpha   90.00
_cell.angle_beta   90.00
_cell.angle_gamma   90.00
#
_symmetry.space_group_name_H-M   'P 1'
#
loop_
_entity.id
_entity.type
_entity.pdbx_description
1 polymer ?
#
loop_
_entity_poly.entity_id
_entity_poly.type
_entity_poly.pdbx_seq_one_letter_code
_entity_poly.pdbx_strand_id
1 'polypeptide(L)'
;MLESKAATEWTVKSTLVRLGIMPVSEPATEKGRTTRARIIQAAAELVAQRGVAEVSLDEVGARAHASRSQLYHYFEDRDDLIRAVVEATTSTVLAAQDALLDDLDSWAGIDRWFAALEAIQHEREARGGCPLGSLVGQLAERDPVARAALAAGFDRWERRLRDGLERMRTSGKLAANTDPNRLATATMALLQGGLLLAQVRRDPDQLTIALHAASALLRTASR
;
A
#
# COMPACT_ATOMS: atom_id res chain seq x y z
N MET A 1 -32.41 -23.37 23.08
CA MET A 1 -32.70 -22.86 21.71
C MET A 1 -31.94 -21.59 21.35
N LEU A 2 -31.31 -20.91 22.31
CA LEU A 2 -30.46 -19.69 22.08
C LEU A 2 -29.00 -20.04 21.75
N GLU A 3 -28.43 -21.11 22.28
CA GLU A 3 -27.03 -21.53 22.01
C GLU A 3 -26.80 -22.03 20.58
N SER A 4 -27.81 -22.62 19.93
CA SER A 4 -27.71 -23.12 18.55
C SER A 4 -27.61 -21.99 17.51
N LYS A 5 -28.25 -20.84 17.75
CA LYS A 5 -28.17 -19.70 16.83
C LYS A 5 -26.79 -19.01 16.85
N ALA A 6 -26.23 -18.83 18.04
CA ALA A 6 -24.92 -18.20 18.21
C ALA A 6 -23.79 -19.05 17.61
N ALA A 7 -23.84 -20.37 17.76
CA ALA A 7 -22.88 -21.32 17.18
C ALA A 7 -22.97 -21.31 15.63
N THR A 8 -24.17 -21.24 15.07
CA THR A 8 -24.37 -21.18 13.61
C THR A 8 -23.93 -19.87 13.02
N GLU A 9 -24.20 -18.73 13.67
CA GLU A 9 -23.72 -17.41 13.24
C GLU A 9 -22.20 -17.30 13.31
N TRP A 10 -21.59 -17.86 14.34
CA TRP A 10 -20.12 -17.89 14.48
C TRP A 10 -19.48 -18.72 13.36
N THR A 11 -20.04 -19.89 13.04
CA THR A 11 -19.56 -20.78 11.98
C THR A 11 -19.70 -20.14 10.59
N VAL A 12 -20.80 -19.45 10.32
CA VAL A 12 -21.01 -18.73 9.04
C VAL A 12 -20.05 -17.54 8.91
N LYS A 13 -19.88 -16.73 9.96
CA LYS A 13 -18.90 -15.63 9.98
C LYS A 13 -17.47 -16.13 9.77
N SER A 14 -17.05 -17.18 10.47
CA SER A 14 -15.70 -17.74 10.31
C SER A 14 -15.48 -18.30 8.90
N THR A 15 -16.50 -18.90 8.29
CA THR A 15 -16.42 -19.39 6.90
C THR A 15 -16.35 -18.25 5.89
N LEU A 16 -17.09 -17.16 6.07
CA LEU A 16 -17.06 -15.99 5.20
C LEU A 16 -15.75 -15.20 5.30
N VAL A 17 -15.15 -15.16 6.48
CA VAL A 17 -13.79 -14.62 6.71
C VAL A 17 -12.76 -15.49 6.00
N ARG A 18 -12.83 -16.83 6.12
CA ARG A 18 -11.94 -17.78 5.40
C ARG A 18 -12.02 -17.66 3.87
N LEU A 19 -13.17 -17.29 3.35
CA LEU A 19 -13.37 -17.07 1.91
C LEU A 19 -12.97 -15.66 1.45
N GLY A 20 -12.43 -14.81 2.36
CA GLY A 20 -12.06 -13.41 2.05
C GLY A 20 -13.26 -12.50 1.73
N ILE A 21 -14.48 -12.95 2.05
CA ILE A 21 -15.73 -12.24 1.73
C ILE A 21 -16.08 -11.21 2.82
N MET A 22 -15.57 -11.40 4.05
CA MET A 22 -15.73 -10.43 5.15
C MET A 22 -14.36 -10.15 5.79
N PRO A 23 -14.00 -8.87 5.99
CA PRO A 23 -12.85 -8.52 6.81
C PRO A 23 -13.09 -8.99 8.26
N VAL A 24 -12.04 -9.42 8.96
CA VAL A 24 -12.10 -9.59 10.41
C VAL A 24 -12.67 -8.30 11.00
N SER A 25 -13.75 -8.42 11.77
CA SER A 25 -14.49 -7.25 12.25
C SER A 25 -13.56 -6.32 13.03
N GLU A 26 -13.58 -5.04 12.67
CA GLU A 26 -12.84 -4.04 13.45
C GLU A 26 -13.28 -4.10 14.92
N PRO A 27 -12.32 -3.99 15.87
CA PRO A 27 -12.64 -4.01 17.28
C PRO A 27 -13.65 -2.91 17.65
N ALA A 28 -14.73 -3.28 18.35
CA ALA A 28 -15.79 -2.36 18.72
C ALA A 28 -15.33 -1.25 19.70
N THR A 29 -14.25 -1.51 20.49
CA THR A 29 -13.76 -0.59 21.50
C THR A 29 -12.48 0.13 21.07
N GLU A 30 -12.27 1.36 21.55
CA GLU A 30 -11.05 2.15 21.33
C GLU A 30 -9.79 1.39 21.77
N LYS A 31 -9.84 0.78 22.97
CA LYS A 31 -8.74 -0.05 23.49
C LYS A 31 -8.43 -1.24 22.57
N GLY A 32 -9.47 -1.85 21.99
CA GLY A 32 -9.31 -2.95 21.02
C GLY A 32 -8.64 -2.47 19.75
N ARG A 33 -9.08 -1.34 19.18
CA ARG A 33 -8.47 -0.73 17.97
C ARG A 33 -7.00 -0.38 18.20
N THR A 34 -6.68 0.25 19.32
CA THR A 34 -5.30 0.58 19.70
C THR A 34 -4.42 -0.67 19.82
N THR A 35 -4.94 -1.73 20.44
CA THR A 35 -4.18 -3.00 20.58
C THR A 35 -3.96 -3.64 19.23
N ARG A 36 -4.98 -3.74 18.38
CA ARG A 36 -4.86 -4.27 17.01
C ARG A 36 -3.87 -3.47 16.17
N ALA A 37 -3.94 -2.15 16.21
CA ALA A 37 -3.01 -1.26 15.49
C ALA A 37 -1.56 -1.47 15.94
N ARG A 38 -1.30 -1.61 17.24
CA ARG A 38 0.02 -1.89 17.80
C ARG A 38 0.58 -3.23 17.34
N ILE A 39 -0.24 -4.26 17.23
CA ILE A 39 0.17 -5.57 16.71
C ILE A 39 0.54 -5.47 15.23
N ILE A 40 -0.28 -4.80 14.41
CA ILE A 40 -0.01 -4.58 12.98
C ILE A 40 1.27 -3.78 12.80
N GLN A 41 1.48 -2.72 13.58
CA GLN A 41 2.69 -1.91 13.52
C GLN A 41 3.94 -2.73 13.84
N ALA A 42 3.92 -3.53 14.91
CA ALA A 42 5.03 -4.41 15.26
C ALA A 42 5.33 -5.44 14.16
N ALA A 43 4.29 -6.01 13.55
CA ALA A 43 4.45 -6.93 12.42
C ALA A 43 5.04 -6.23 11.19
N ALA A 44 4.55 -5.02 10.84
CA ALA A 44 5.06 -4.24 9.72
C ALA A 44 6.55 -3.89 9.87
N GLU A 45 6.98 -3.52 11.07
CA GLU A 45 8.38 -3.25 11.38
C GLU A 45 9.27 -4.50 11.22
N LEU A 46 8.83 -5.65 11.73
CA LEU A 46 9.55 -6.92 11.58
C LEU A 46 9.61 -7.36 10.11
N VAL A 47 8.52 -7.24 9.37
CA VAL A 47 8.46 -7.53 7.93
C VAL A 47 9.41 -6.61 7.15
N ALA A 48 9.47 -5.33 7.47
CA ALA A 48 10.37 -4.39 6.81
C ALA A 48 11.84 -4.69 7.09
N GLN A 49 12.18 -5.21 8.27
CA GLN A 49 13.54 -5.53 8.68
C GLN A 49 14.06 -6.85 8.13
N ARG A 50 13.21 -7.90 8.09
CA ARG A 50 13.63 -9.28 7.83
C ARG A 50 12.89 -9.95 6.67
N GLY A 51 11.85 -9.33 6.16
CA GLY A 51 10.95 -9.93 5.18
C GLY A 51 9.84 -10.78 5.81
N VAL A 52 8.82 -11.06 4.99
CA VAL A 52 7.61 -11.76 5.45
C VAL A 52 7.93 -13.17 5.97
N ALA A 53 8.84 -13.90 5.31
CA ALA A 53 9.12 -15.30 5.64
C ALA A 53 9.65 -15.50 7.07
N GLU A 54 10.43 -14.54 7.57
CA GLU A 54 11.14 -14.60 8.85
C GLU A 54 10.30 -14.13 10.04
N VAL A 55 9.06 -13.66 9.82
CA VAL A 55 8.23 -13.11 10.90
C VAL A 55 7.30 -14.17 11.48
N SER A 56 7.40 -14.43 12.78
CA SER A 56 6.53 -15.32 13.54
C SER A 56 5.54 -14.54 14.41
N LEU A 57 4.38 -15.17 14.72
CA LEU A 57 3.40 -14.58 15.63
C LEU A 57 3.95 -14.36 17.04
N ASP A 58 4.84 -15.23 17.51
CA ASP A 58 5.43 -15.11 18.86
C ASP A 58 6.35 -13.88 18.95
N GLU A 59 7.15 -13.60 17.92
CA GLU A 59 7.98 -12.38 17.85
C GLU A 59 7.14 -11.12 17.76
N VAL A 60 6.06 -11.15 16.96
CA VAL A 60 5.12 -10.02 16.87
C VAL A 60 4.47 -9.79 18.23
N GLY A 61 4.04 -10.84 18.92
CA GLY A 61 3.47 -10.75 20.25
C GLY A 61 4.43 -10.12 21.27
N ALA A 62 5.67 -10.58 21.29
CA ALA A 62 6.72 -10.04 22.17
C ALA A 62 6.97 -8.55 21.89
N ARG A 63 7.12 -8.17 20.61
CA ARG A 63 7.38 -6.77 20.21
C ARG A 63 6.18 -5.87 20.45
N ALA A 64 4.97 -6.36 20.23
CA ALA A 64 3.72 -5.63 20.46
C ALA A 64 3.27 -5.63 21.92
N HIS A 65 3.97 -6.29 22.84
CA HIS A 65 3.51 -6.54 24.20
C HIS A 65 2.07 -7.08 24.23
N ALA A 66 1.80 -8.05 23.35
CA ALA A 66 0.51 -8.71 23.20
C ALA A 66 0.64 -10.20 23.51
N SER A 67 -0.28 -10.73 24.34
CA SER A 67 -0.32 -12.16 24.62
C SER A 67 -0.76 -12.95 23.38
N ARG A 68 -0.44 -14.24 23.35
CA ARG A 68 -0.89 -15.16 22.29
C ARG A 68 -2.41 -15.16 22.14
N SER A 69 -3.15 -15.12 23.25
CA SER A 69 -4.61 -15.01 23.24
C SER A 69 -5.09 -13.72 22.58
N GLN A 70 -4.40 -12.59 22.80
CA GLN A 70 -4.74 -11.33 22.14
C GLN A 70 -4.46 -11.38 20.63
N LEU A 71 -3.38 -12.02 20.19
CA LEU A 71 -3.10 -12.20 18.77
C LEU A 71 -4.22 -12.96 18.08
N TYR A 72 -4.60 -14.14 18.60
CA TYR A 72 -5.69 -14.95 18.03
C TYR A 72 -7.10 -14.34 18.22
N HIS A 73 -7.24 -13.35 19.10
CA HIS A 73 -8.47 -12.58 19.18
C HIS A 73 -8.65 -11.62 18.00
N TYR A 74 -7.55 -11.07 17.45
CA TYR A 74 -7.58 -10.09 16.37
C TYR A 74 -7.26 -10.67 15.00
N PHE A 75 -6.55 -11.78 14.93
CA PHE A 75 -6.10 -12.40 13.68
C PHE A 75 -6.34 -13.91 13.74
N GLU A 76 -6.97 -14.44 12.69
CA GLU A 76 -7.27 -15.88 12.60
C GLU A 76 -5.98 -16.70 12.54
N ASP A 77 -5.02 -16.23 11.75
CA ASP A 77 -3.72 -16.85 11.55
C ASP A 77 -2.65 -15.80 11.22
N ARG A 78 -1.45 -16.28 10.89
CA ARG A 78 -0.34 -15.44 10.47
C ARG A 78 -0.62 -14.71 9.16
N ASP A 79 -1.26 -15.37 8.22
CA ASP A 79 -1.50 -14.82 6.89
C ASP A 79 -2.55 -13.71 6.96
N ASP A 80 -3.53 -13.82 7.86
CA ASP A 80 -4.48 -12.75 8.16
C ASP A 80 -3.76 -11.50 8.74
N LEU A 81 -2.81 -11.70 9.66
CA LEU A 81 -1.97 -10.61 10.14
C LEU A 81 -1.14 -9.98 9.02
N ILE A 82 -0.55 -10.78 8.12
CA ILE A 82 0.23 -10.25 6.98
C ILE A 82 -0.66 -9.46 6.02
N ARG A 83 -1.88 -9.90 5.76
CA ARG A 83 -2.86 -9.11 4.97
C ARG A 83 -3.17 -7.76 5.63
N ALA A 84 -3.31 -7.74 6.95
CA ALA A 84 -3.49 -6.49 7.69
C ALA A 84 -2.24 -5.58 7.61
N VAL A 85 -1.04 -6.14 7.57
CA VAL A 85 0.21 -5.39 7.30
C VAL A 85 0.20 -4.78 5.91
N VAL A 86 -0.23 -5.53 4.87
CA VAL A 86 -0.36 -4.99 3.50
C VAL A 86 -1.30 -3.78 3.48
N GLU A 87 -2.46 -3.88 4.11
CA GLU A 87 -3.44 -2.80 4.17
C GLU A 87 -2.90 -1.57 4.92
N ALA A 88 -2.27 -1.78 6.09
CA ALA A 88 -1.65 -0.72 6.87
C ALA A 88 -0.51 -0.03 6.11
N THR A 89 0.34 -0.81 5.42
CA THR A 89 1.42 -0.28 4.58
C THR A 89 0.86 0.58 3.45
N THR A 90 -0.19 0.11 2.77
CA THR A 90 -0.87 0.87 1.71
C THR A 90 -1.40 2.20 2.25
N SER A 91 -2.12 2.14 3.38
CA SER A 91 -2.69 3.34 4.01
C SER A 91 -1.60 4.34 4.42
N THR A 92 -0.49 3.86 4.97
CA THR A 92 0.66 4.71 5.35
C THR A 92 1.30 5.37 4.13
N VAL A 93 1.54 4.61 3.05
CA VAL A 93 2.13 5.14 1.80
C VAL A 93 1.25 6.21 1.18
N LEU A 94 -0.07 6.01 1.16
CA LEU A 94 -1.00 7.00 0.60
C LEU A 94 -1.13 8.23 1.52
N ALA A 95 -1.31 8.03 2.81
CA ALA A 95 -1.44 9.13 3.77
C ALA A 95 -0.22 10.06 3.79
N ALA A 96 0.99 9.50 3.63
CA ALA A 96 2.22 10.29 3.56
C ALA A 96 2.29 11.21 2.33
N GLN A 97 1.44 10.99 1.34
CA GLN A 97 1.41 11.74 0.08
C GLN A 97 0.07 12.45 -0.17
N ASP A 98 -0.90 12.34 0.75
CA ASP A 98 -2.28 12.78 0.53
C ASP A 98 -2.38 14.20 -0.02
N ALA A 99 -1.74 15.18 0.62
CA ALA A 99 -1.78 16.57 0.18
C ALA A 99 -1.19 16.79 -1.23
N LEU A 100 -0.14 16.04 -1.58
CA LEU A 100 0.48 16.10 -2.91
C LEU A 100 -0.39 15.42 -3.97
N LEU A 101 -1.02 14.29 -3.62
CA LEU A 101 -1.91 13.56 -4.52
C LEU A 101 -3.23 14.30 -4.78
N ASP A 102 -3.70 15.11 -3.84
CA ASP A 102 -4.88 15.96 -4.02
C ASP A 102 -4.62 17.10 -5.02
N ASP A 103 -3.36 17.54 -5.14
CA ASP A 103 -2.94 18.67 -5.97
C ASP A 103 -2.45 18.26 -7.40
N LEU A 104 -2.69 17.01 -7.81
CA LEU A 104 -2.28 16.47 -9.12
C LEU A 104 -3.14 16.96 -10.30
N ASP A 105 -3.82 18.07 -10.18
CA ASP A 105 -4.64 18.67 -11.23
C ASP A 105 -3.92 19.78 -12.04
N SER A 106 -2.61 19.90 -11.86
CA SER A 106 -1.76 20.89 -12.52
C SER A 106 -0.34 20.37 -12.75
N TRP A 107 0.35 20.94 -13.74
CA TRP A 107 1.76 20.65 -13.97
C TRP A 107 2.62 20.93 -12.73
N ALA A 108 2.35 22.05 -12.07
CA ALA A 108 3.06 22.40 -10.84
C ALA A 108 2.80 21.39 -9.70
N GLY A 109 1.59 20.82 -9.60
CA GLY A 109 1.26 19.75 -8.64
C GLY A 109 2.02 18.47 -8.93
N ILE A 110 2.08 18.06 -10.21
CA ILE A 110 2.86 16.89 -10.63
C ILE A 110 4.35 17.10 -10.33
N ASP A 111 4.90 18.27 -10.69
CA ASP A 111 6.30 18.58 -10.45
C ASP A 111 6.63 18.58 -8.94
N ARG A 112 5.74 19.11 -8.07
CA ARG A 112 5.90 19.05 -6.61
C ARG A 112 5.87 17.62 -6.08
N TRP A 113 4.97 16.80 -6.57
CA TRP A 113 4.89 15.39 -6.17
C TRP A 113 6.16 14.63 -6.54
N PHE A 114 6.66 14.78 -7.78
CA PHE A 114 7.90 14.16 -8.22
C PHE A 114 9.10 14.64 -7.40
N ALA A 115 9.23 15.94 -7.18
CA ALA A 115 10.30 16.51 -6.37
C ALA A 115 10.29 15.98 -4.91
N ALA A 116 9.11 15.79 -4.33
CA ALA A 116 8.99 15.20 -2.99
C ALA A 116 9.45 13.74 -2.95
N LEU A 117 9.12 12.94 -3.98
CA LEU A 117 9.59 11.56 -4.09
C LEU A 117 11.11 11.48 -4.26
N GLU A 118 11.69 12.35 -5.08
CA GLU A 118 13.14 12.46 -5.27
C GLU A 118 13.82 12.84 -3.95
N ALA A 119 13.33 13.88 -3.27
CA ALA A 119 13.89 14.32 -2.00
C ALA A 119 13.92 13.20 -0.95
N ILE A 120 12.82 12.43 -0.83
CA ILE A 120 12.76 11.27 0.08
C ILE A 120 13.81 10.22 -0.27
N GLN A 121 14.03 9.93 -1.55
CA GLN A 121 15.01 8.93 -1.96
C GLN A 121 16.45 9.40 -1.75
N HIS A 122 16.73 10.67 -1.97
CA HIS A 122 18.02 11.27 -1.66
C HIS A 122 18.31 11.24 -0.14
N GLU A 123 17.35 11.65 0.69
CA GLU A 123 17.48 11.61 2.16
C GLU A 123 17.73 10.18 2.68
N ARG A 124 17.08 9.20 2.08
CA ARG A 124 17.22 7.78 2.44
C ARG A 124 18.40 7.08 1.77
N GLU A 125 19.20 7.78 0.97
CA GLU A 125 20.30 7.19 0.17
C GLU A 125 19.80 5.97 -0.63
N ALA A 126 18.63 6.10 -1.24
CA ALA A 126 17.93 5.03 -1.99
C ALA A 126 17.70 3.74 -1.17
N ARG A 127 17.61 3.83 0.16
CA ARG A 127 17.30 2.68 1.02
C ARG A 127 15.78 2.46 1.15
N GLY A 128 15.38 1.19 1.20
CA GLY A 128 14.00 0.79 1.49
C GLY A 128 13.05 0.73 0.29
N GLY A 129 13.36 1.43 -0.81
CA GLY A 129 12.51 1.43 -2.02
C GLY A 129 11.04 1.78 -1.75
N CYS A 130 10.12 1.16 -2.48
CA CYS A 130 8.69 1.27 -2.21
C CYS A 130 8.26 0.26 -1.13
N PRO A 131 7.75 0.69 0.03
CA PRO A 131 7.30 -0.25 1.08
C PRO A 131 6.23 -1.23 0.59
N LEU A 132 5.27 -0.78 -0.24
CA LEU A 132 4.25 -1.64 -0.83
C LEU A 132 4.86 -2.55 -1.91
N GLY A 133 5.73 -2.02 -2.77
CA GLY A 133 6.42 -2.77 -3.82
C GLY A 133 7.30 -3.90 -3.27
N SER A 134 7.93 -3.70 -2.11
CA SER A 134 8.76 -4.72 -1.46
C SER A 134 7.96 -5.97 -1.03
N LEU A 135 6.67 -5.81 -0.75
CA LEU A 135 5.79 -6.92 -0.40
C LEU A 135 5.35 -7.76 -1.61
N VAL A 136 5.35 -7.16 -2.82
CA VAL A 136 4.93 -7.87 -4.05
C VAL A 136 5.82 -9.10 -4.29
N GLY A 137 7.14 -8.94 -4.31
CA GLY A 137 8.07 -10.04 -4.54
C GLY A 137 8.04 -11.14 -3.49
N GLN A 138 7.50 -10.85 -2.31
CA GLN A 138 7.42 -11.81 -1.20
C GLN A 138 6.09 -12.57 -1.15
N LEU A 139 5.01 -11.96 -1.60
CA LEU A 139 3.64 -12.44 -1.38
C LEU A 139 2.87 -12.79 -2.66
N ALA A 140 3.08 -12.06 -3.76
CA ALA A 140 2.17 -12.11 -4.90
C ALA A 140 2.04 -13.50 -5.54
N GLU A 141 3.11 -14.30 -5.55
CA GLU A 141 3.11 -15.65 -6.13
C GLU A 141 2.69 -16.74 -5.13
N ARG A 142 2.67 -16.43 -3.83
CA ARG A 142 2.47 -17.43 -2.77
C ARG A 142 1.11 -17.33 -2.08
N ASP A 143 0.55 -16.13 -2.04
CA ASP A 143 -0.73 -15.84 -1.38
C ASP A 143 -1.65 -15.07 -2.33
N PRO A 144 -2.65 -15.73 -2.95
CA PRO A 144 -3.61 -15.07 -3.84
C PRO A 144 -4.41 -13.95 -3.18
N VAL A 145 -4.69 -14.06 -1.87
CA VAL A 145 -5.45 -13.04 -1.13
C VAL A 145 -4.56 -11.82 -0.85
N ALA A 146 -3.32 -12.03 -0.42
CA ALA A 146 -2.35 -10.94 -0.28
C ALA A 146 -2.06 -10.27 -1.63
N ARG A 147 -1.95 -11.04 -2.73
CA ARG A 147 -1.82 -10.48 -4.08
C ARG A 147 -2.98 -9.58 -4.44
N ALA A 148 -4.22 -9.99 -4.15
CA ALA A 148 -5.41 -9.17 -4.41
C ALA A 148 -5.40 -7.89 -3.56
N ALA A 149 -4.99 -7.96 -2.28
CA ALA A 149 -4.84 -6.80 -1.41
C ALA A 149 -3.75 -5.82 -1.91
N LEU A 150 -2.61 -6.34 -2.39
CA LEU A 150 -1.55 -5.55 -3.00
C LEU A 150 -2.03 -4.86 -4.28
N ALA A 151 -2.72 -5.58 -5.16
CA ALA A 151 -3.32 -5.01 -6.37
C ALA A 151 -4.29 -3.87 -6.02
N ALA A 152 -5.21 -4.10 -5.07
CA ALA A 152 -6.13 -3.07 -4.60
C ALA A 152 -5.40 -1.84 -4.00
N GLY A 153 -4.26 -2.04 -3.34
CA GLY A 153 -3.40 -0.98 -2.83
C GLY A 153 -2.81 -0.11 -3.95
N PHE A 154 -2.24 -0.74 -4.97
CA PHE A 154 -1.75 -0.03 -6.16
C PHE A 154 -2.86 0.64 -6.94
N ASP A 155 -4.02 0.00 -7.08
CA ASP A 155 -5.20 0.58 -7.74
C ASP A 155 -5.68 1.85 -7.02
N ARG A 156 -5.62 1.89 -5.68
CA ARG A 156 -5.94 3.11 -4.91
C ARG A 156 -4.96 4.24 -5.19
N TRP A 157 -3.67 3.93 -5.29
CA TRP A 157 -2.65 4.94 -5.60
C TRP A 157 -2.80 5.46 -7.03
N GLU A 158 -2.89 4.54 -8.00
CA GLU A 158 -3.07 4.86 -9.41
C GLU A 158 -4.35 5.68 -9.66
N ARG A 159 -5.43 5.37 -8.94
CA ARG A 159 -6.68 6.11 -9.01
C ARG A 159 -6.50 7.59 -8.64
N ARG A 160 -5.73 7.92 -7.61
CA ARG A 160 -5.47 9.31 -7.21
C ARG A 160 -4.76 10.08 -8.35
N LEU A 161 -3.77 9.45 -8.98
CA LEU A 161 -3.08 10.03 -10.13
C LEU A 161 -4.01 10.18 -11.34
N ARG A 162 -4.75 9.14 -11.68
CA ARG A 162 -5.74 9.16 -12.77
C ARG A 162 -6.75 10.29 -12.57
N ASP A 163 -7.31 10.42 -11.37
CA ASP A 163 -8.33 11.42 -11.07
C ASP A 163 -7.76 12.86 -11.19
N GLY A 164 -6.48 13.08 -10.83
CA GLY A 164 -5.75 14.32 -11.09
C GLY A 164 -5.59 14.62 -12.58
N LEU A 165 -5.14 13.63 -13.34
CA LEU A 165 -4.99 13.75 -14.80
C LEU A 165 -6.33 13.99 -15.51
N GLU A 166 -7.42 13.40 -15.02
CA GLU A 166 -8.76 13.64 -15.52
C GLU A 166 -9.20 15.10 -15.29
N ARG A 167 -8.91 15.66 -14.12
CA ARG A 167 -9.14 17.10 -13.85
C ARG A 167 -8.30 17.98 -14.77
N MET A 168 -7.05 17.62 -15.06
CA MET A 168 -6.21 18.31 -16.03
C MET A 168 -6.78 18.25 -17.45
N ARG A 169 -7.29 17.10 -17.88
CA ARG A 169 -7.94 16.93 -19.19
C ARG A 169 -9.20 17.80 -19.29
N THR A 170 -10.06 17.76 -18.26
CA THR A 170 -11.31 18.52 -18.20
C THR A 170 -11.05 20.04 -18.21
N SER A 171 -9.97 20.49 -17.55
CA SER A 171 -9.56 21.91 -17.54
C SER A 171 -8.74 22.34 -18.77
N GLY A 172 -8.54 21.45 -19.77
CA GLY A 172 -7.83 21.73 -21.00
C GLY A 172 -6.31 21.82 -20.89
N LYS A 173 -5.73 21.36 -19.78
CA LYS A 173 -4.27 21.25 -19.59
C LYS A 173 -3.69 20.02 -20.29
N LEU A 174 -4.52 18.99 -20.51
CA LEU A 174 -4.23 17.85 -21.37
C LEU A 174 -5.13 17.86 -22.60
N ALA A 175 -4.69 17.23 -23.68
CA ALA A 175 -5.46 17.11 -24.90
C ALA A 175 -6.74 16.28 -24.66
N ALA A 176 -7.84 16.62 -25.33
CA ALA A 176 -9.15 16.00 -25.12
C ALA A 176 -9.18 14.48 -25.41
N ASN A 177 -8.31 14.01 -26.31
CA ASN A 177 -8.14 12.60 -26.68
C ASN A 177 -7.17 11.84 -25.78
N THR A 178 -6.65 12.46 -24.73
CA THR A 178 -5.77 11.80 -23.75
C THR A 178 -6.55 10.74 -22.98
N ASP A 179 -5.91 9.59 -22.74
CA ASP A 179 -6.41 8.54 -21.84
C ASP A 179 -5.70 8.64 -20.47
N PRO A 180 -6.35 9.19 -19.43
CA PRO A 180 -5.76 9.33 -18.10
C PRO A 180 -5.43 8.00 -17.44
N ASN A 181 -6.15 6.89 -17.76
CA ASN A 181 -5.84 5.58 -17.20
C ASN A 181 -4.47 5.10 -17.70
N ARG A 182 -4.24 5.15 -19.01
CA ARG A 182 -2.96 4.74 -19.60
C ARG A 182 -1.78 5.57 -19.08
N LEU A 183 -1.98 6.87 -18.92
CA LEU A 183 -0.95 7.76 -18.38
C LEU A 183 -0.67 7.46 -16.90
N ALA A 184 -1.70 7.22 -16.09
CA ALA A 184 -1.54 6.86 -14.69
C ALA A 184 -0.78 5.53 -14.54
N THR A 185 -1.19 4.49 -15.27
CA THR A 185 -0.50 3.20 -15.26
C THR A 185 0.97 3.32 -15.70
N ALA A 186 1.24 4.05 -16.77
CA ALA A 186 2.61 4.26 -17.25
C ALA A 186 3.47 5.03 -16.23
N THR A 187 2.91 6.07 -15.61
CA THR A 187 3.59 6.83 -14.56
C THR A 187 3.89 5.96 -13.34
N MET A 188 2.94 5.15 -12.90
CA MET A 188 3.16 4.21 -11.80
C MET A 188 4.22 3.16 -12.14
N ALA A 189 4.23 2.64 -13.35
CA ALA A 189 5.26 1.68 -13.80
C ALA A 189 6.67 2.30 -13.79
N LEU A 190 6.82 3.54 -14.28
CA LEU A 190 8.08 4.28 -14.24
C LEU A 190 8.52 4.58 -12.80
N LEU A 191 7.60 5.03 -11.94
CA LEU A 191 7.87 5.27 -10.52
C LEU A 191 8.36 3.99 -9.82
N GLN A 192 7.64 2.88 -9.97
CA GLN A 192 8.00 1.62 -9.31
C GLN A 192 9.32 1.06 -9.86
N GLY A 193 9.55 1.14 -11.17
CA GLY A 193 10.81 0.76 -11.79
C GLY A 193 11.99 1.61 -11.31
N GLY A 194 11.81 2.93 -11.22
CA GLY A 194 12.78 3.86 -10.69
C GLY A 194 13.15 3.57 -9.24
N LEU A 195 12.15 3.34 -8.37
CA LEU A 195 12.36 2.98 -6.98
C LEU A 195 13.10 1.66 -6.80
N LEU A 196 12.77 0.65 -7.61
CA LEU A 196 13.47 -0.65 -7.59
C LEU A 196 14.93 -0.52 -8.00
N LEU A 197 15.22 0.19 -9.10
CA LEU A 197 16.58 0.39 -9.59
C LEU A 197 17.40 1.27 -8.63
N ALA A 198 16.79 2.32 -8.07
CA ALA A 198 17.44 3.13 -7.05
C ALA A 198 17.85 2.28 -5.85
N GLN A 199 16.95 1.45 -5.35
CA GLN A 199 17.20 0.58 -4.19
C GLN A 199 18.35 -0.41 -4.44
N VAL A 200 18.34 -1.12 -5.58
CA VAL A 200 19.33 -2.16 -5.85
C VAL A 200 20.71 -1.58 -6.16
N ARG A 201 20.77 -0.40 -6.76
CA ARG A 201 22.02 0.29 -7.13
C ARG A 201 22.55 1.21 -6.02
N ARG A 202 21.74 1.48 -4.99
CA ARG A 202 22.02 2.50 -3.96
C ARG A 202 22.32 3.87 -4.57
N ASP A 203 21.53 4.21 -5.59
CA ASP A 203 21.68 5.40 -6.40
C ASP A 203 20.31 6.06 -6.59
N PRO A 204 20.02 7.17 -5.90
CA PRO A 204 18.73 7.87 -6.01
C PRO A 204 18.49 8.46 -7.40
N ASP A 205 19.53 8.72 -8.20
CA ASP A 205 19.39 9.28 -9.55
C ASP A 205 18.62 8.36 -10.50
N GLN A 206 18.55 7.05 -10.19
CA GLN A 206 17.71 6.11 -10.96
C GLN A 206 16.22 6.48 -10.88
N LEU A 207 15.75 6.94 -9.72
CA LEU A 207 14.38 7.44 -9.58
C LEU A 207 14.21 8.76 -10.32
N THR A 208 15.14 9.70 -10.17
CA THR A 208 15.12 10.99 -10.87
C THR A 208 15.00 10.80 -12.39
N ILE A 209 15.81 9.91 -12.98
CA ILE A 209 15.73 9.58 -14.41
C ILE A 209 14.34 9.05 -14.78
N ALA A 210 13.79 8.13 -13.98
CA ALA A 210 12.48 7.55 -14.24
C ALA A 210 11.34 8.58 -14.13
N LEU A 211 11.39 9.50 -13.14
CA LEU A 211 10.41 10.55 -12.97
C LEU A 211 10.51 11.63 -14.06
N HIS A 212 11.72 11.96 -14.55
CA HIS A 212 11.90 12.80 -15.71
C HIS A 212 11.29 12.16 -16.97
N ALA A 213 11.46 10.86 -17.17
CA ALA A 213 10.81 10.14 -18.28
C ALA A 213 9.28 10.14 -18.12
N ALA A 214 8.75 9.98 -16.91
CA ALA A 214 7.32 10.08 -16.63
C ALA A 214 6.79 11.50 -16.91
N SER A 215 7.51 12.54 -16.47
CA SER A 215 7.16 13.93 -16.76
C SER A 215 7.14 14.20 -18.28
N ALA A 216 8.16 13.75 -19.00
CA ALA A 216 8.21 13.88 -20.46
C ALA A 216 7.02 13.19 -21.13
N LEU A 217 6.69 11.95 -20.72
CA LEU A 217 5.53 11.21 -21.21
C LEU A 217 4.23 11.98 -20.96
N LEU A 218 4.01 12.46 -19.74
CA LEU A 218 2.81 13.24 -19.40
C LEU A 218 2.70 14.51 -20.25
N ARG A 219 3.81 15.20 -20.48
CA ARG A 219 3.85 16.43 -21.28
C ARG A 219 3.63 16.20 -22.78
N THR A 220 3.85 14.98 -23.32
CA THR A 220 3.43 14.67 -24.70
C THR A 220 1.93 14.72 -24.89
N ALA A 221 1.15 14.59 -23.82
CA ALA A 221 -0.30 14.70 -23.82
C ALA A 221 -0.81 16.14 -23.55
N SER A 222 0.10 17.13 -23.39
CA SER A 222 -0.29 18.54 -23.26
C SER A 222 -0.84 19.08 -24.60
N ARG A 223 -1.65 20.12 -24.52
CA ARG A 223 -2.14 20.84 -25.70
C ARG A 223 -1.03 21.62 -26.33
#